data_eefab42269c07362d5842ae2fbfb807c
#
_entry.id   eefab42269c07362d5842ae2fbfb807c
#
_cell.length_a   1.000
_cell.length_b   1.000
_cell.length_c   1.000
_cell.angle_alpha   90.00
_cell.angle_beta   90.00
_cell.angle_gamma   90.00
#
_symmetry.space_group_name_H-M   'P 1'
#
loop_
_entity.id
_entity.type
_entity.pdbx_description
1 polymer ?
#
loop_
_entity_poly.entity_id
_entity_poly.type
_entity_poly.pdbx_seq_one_letter_code
_entity_poly.pdbx_strand_id
1 'polypeptide(L)'
;MPQPHLNAGIESLTASPNYVRLVKFLMQPFLESPETLSIDCEISQTLKRVWIRIAFESKDKGKVFGRGGRNIQAIRTVIAAAAEFAGQSVYWDMYGSNSFGREGMSSDDDQQERSPSALRGGQSPEPKTPDRTVNIPKPVVKPRIR
;
A
#
# COMPACT_ATOMS: atom_id res chain seq x y z
N MET A 1 52.21 -7.02 11.06
CA MET A 1 51.00 -7.05 11.89
C MET A 1 49.81 -6.78 10.99
N PRO A 2 48.96 -7.76 10.75
CA PRO A 2 47.76 -7.50 10.03
C PRO A 2 46.88 -6.57 10.87
N GLN A 3 46.54 -5.46 10.29
CA GLN A 3 45.62 -4.52 10.90
C GLN A 3 44.27 -5.21 11.06
N PRO A 4 43.63 -5.14 12.22
CA PRO A 4 42.27 -5.61 12.34
C PRO A 4 41.43 -4.78 11.39
N HIS A 5 40.76 -5.46 10.49
CA HIS A 5 39.83 -4.83 9.55
C HIS A 5 38.63 -4.34 10.33
N LEU A 6 38.75 -3.15 10.91
CA LEU A 6 37.62 -2.49 11.63
C LEU A 6 36.46 -2.08 10.70
N ASN A 7 36.65 -2.23 9.40
CA ASN A 7 35.64 -1.82 8.43
C ASN A 7 34.56 -2.87 8.21
N ALA A 8 34.76 -4.11 8.62
CA ALA A 8 33.75 -5.15 8.39
C ALA A 8 32.44 -4.88 9.12
N GLY A 9 32.48 -4.15 10.22
CA GLY A 9 31.28 -3.81 10.96
C GLY A 9 30.45 -2.68 10.35
N ILE A 10 31.12 -1.74 9.70
CA ILE A 10 30.44 -0.57 9.12
C ILE A 10 29.86 -0.91 7.74
N GLU A 11 30.54 -1.72 6.97
CA GLU A 11 30.04 -2.19 5.69
C GLU A 11 28.79 -3.06 5.87
N SER A 12 28.72 -3.79 6.96
CA SER A 12 27.53 -4.57 7.31
C SER A 12 26.31 -3.72 7.59
N LEU A 13 26.50 -2.50 8.10
CA LEU A 13 25.40 -1.57 8.41
C LEU A 13 24.87 -0.85 7.15
N THR A 14 25.68 -0.79 6.10
CA THR A 14 25.28 -0.18 4.84
C THR A 14 24.87 -1.19 3.78
N ALA A 15 25.01 -2.48 4.08
CA ALA A 15 24.60 -3.54 3.18
C ALA A 15 23.07 -3.53 3.01
N SER A 16 22.62 -3.72 1.78
CA SER A 16 21.20 -3.87 1.51
C SER A 16 20.62 -5.03 2.29
N PRO A 17 19.46 -4.87 2.91
CA PRO A 17 18.77 -5.97 3.58
C PRO A 17 18.50 -7.13 2.62
N ASN A 18 18.43 -8.33 3.15
CA ASN A 18 17.97 -9.45 2.36
C ASN A 18 16.44 -9.43 2.25
N TYR A 19 15.97 -8.71 1.29
CA TYR A 19 14.53 -8.49 1.08
C TYR A 19 13.77 -9.79 0.82
N VAL A 20 14.35 -10.72 0.08
CA VAL A 20 13.72 -12.01 -0.22
C VAL A 20 13.47 -12.79 1.06
N ARG A 21 14.47 -12.87 1.93
CA ARG A 21 14.31 -13.56 3.24
C ARG A 21 13.31 -12.83 4.13
N LEU A 22 13.35 -11.53 4.15
CA LEU A 22 12.48 -10.73 4.99
C LEU A 22 11.02 -10.85 4.54
N VAL A 23 10.75 -10.70 3.25
CA VAL A 23 9.41 -10.89 2.68
C VAL A 23 8.91 -12.31 2.93
N LYS A 24 9.75 -13.29 2.69
CA LYS A 24 9.41 -14.70 2.93
C LYS A 24 9.03 -14.93 4.39
N PHE A 25 9.83 -14.44 5.31
CA PHE A 25 9.57 -14.56 6.74
C PHE A 25 8.23 -13.94 7.14
N LEU A 26 7.92 -12.75 6.61
CA LEU A 26 6.70 -12.03 6.95
C LEU A 26 5.45 -12.62 6.29
N MET A 27 5.57 -13.21 5.11
CA MET A 27 4.43 -13.74 4.38
C MET A 27 4.09 -15.20 4.72
N GLN A 28 5.09 -16.00 5.04
CA GLN A 28 4.90 -17.42 5.32
C GLN A 28 3.77 -17.74 6.30
N PRO A 29 3.57 -16.99 7.40
CA PRO A 29 2.50 -17.29 8.34
C PRO A 29 1.08 -17.20 7.75
N PHE A 30 0.92 -16.50 6.65
CA PHE A 30 -0.38 -16.30 6.01
C PHE A 30 -0.65 -17.27 4.87
N LEU A 31 0.31 -18.09 4.52
CA LEU A 31 0.22 -19.02 3.39
C LEU A 31 -0.08 -20.43 3.86
N GLU A 32 -1.02 -21.06 3.18
CA GLU A 32 -1.29 -22.50 3.38
C GLU A 32 -0.20 -23.35 2.75
N SER A 33 0.34 -22.89 1.64
CA SER A 33 1.40 -23.54 0.89
C SER A 33 2.58 -22.59 0.71
N PRO A 34 3.43 -22.45 1.73
CA PRO A 34 4.57 -21.52 1.68
C PRO A 34 5.56 -21.81 0.55
N GLU A 35 5.58 -23.04 0.07
CA GLU A 35 6.41 -23.48 -1.05
C GLU A 35 6.01 -22.86 -2.39
N THR A 36 4.77 -22.38 -2.50
CA THR A 36 4.27 -21.74 -3.72
C THR A 36 4.68 -20.26 -3.81
N LEU A 37 5.21 -19.72 -2.73
CA LEU A 37 5.64 -18.33 -2.68
C LEU A 37 6.90 -18.14 -3.53
N SER A 38 6.75 -17.36 -4.56
CA SER A 38 7.87 -16.93 -5.40
C SER A 38 8.15 -15.45 -5.16
N ILE A 39 9.40 -15.14 -4.91
CA ILE A 39 9.84 -13.77 -4.66
C ILE A 39 11.03 -13.48 -5.55
N ASP A 40 10.92 -12.44 -6.33
CA ASP A 40 12.01 -11.90 -7.11
C ASP A 40 12.34 -10.50 -6.61
N CYS A 41 13.62 -10.20 -6.49
CA CYS A 41 14.09 -8.94 -5.98
C CYS A 41 15.20 -8.38 -6.85
N GLU A 42 14.98 -7.23 -7.38
CA GLU A 42 15.96 -6.51 -8.20
C GLU A 42 16.38 -5.23 -7.50
N ILE A 43 17.68 -5.03 -7.34
CA ILE A 43 18.23 -3.88 -6.63
C ILE A 43 19.05 -3.04 -7.61
N SER A 44 18.65 -1.80 -7.78
CA SER A 44 19.43 -0.81 -8.50
C SER A 44 20.27 0.02 -7.52
N GLN A 45 21.55 -0.19 -7.53
CA GLN A 45 22.47 0.54 -6.66
C GLN A 45 22.56 2.02 -7.05
N THR A 46 22.53 2.30 -8.33
CA THR A 46 22.63 3.67 -8.85
C THR A 46 21.43 4.51 -8.46
N LEU A 47 20.23 3.94 -8.58
CA LEU A 47 18.98 4.63 -8.30
C LEU A 47 18.53 4.46 -6.86
N LYS A 48 19.21 3.66 -6.09
CA LYS A 48 18.82 3.33 -4.72
C LYS A 48 17.39 2.79 -4.64
N ARG A 49 17.03 1.94 -5.59
CA ARG A 49 15.69 1.36 -5.72
C ARG A 49 15.71 -0.15 -5.62
N VAL A 50 14.69 -0.67 -5.02
CA VAL A 50 14.47 -2.10 -4.85
C VAL A 50 13.11 -2.44 -5.46
N TRP A 51 13.10 -3.34 -6.42
CA TRP A 51 11.87 -3.91 -6.97
C TRP A 51 11.64 -5.29 -6.39
N ILE A 52 10.50 -5.46 -5.75
CA ILE A 52 10.12 -6.75 -5.18
C ILE A 52 8.88 -7.23 -5.91
N ARG A 53 9.03 -8.37 -6.59
CA ARG A 53 7.93 -9.05 -7.27
C ARG A 53 7.57 -10.29 -6.47
N ILE A 54 6.29 -10.43 -6.17
CA ILE A 54 5.78 -11.50 -5.32
C ILE A 54 4.67 -12.23 -6.05
N ALA A 55 4.74 -13.54 -6.07
CA ALA A 55 3.68 -14.39 -6.59
C ALA A 55 3.36 -15.49 -5.57
N PHE A 56 2.08 -15.74 -5.37
CA PHE A 56 1.57 -16.79 -4.49
C PHE A 56 0.18 -17.24 -4.95
N GLU A 57 -0.31 -18.32 -4.38
CA GLU A 57 -1.61 -18.85 -4.78
C GLU A 57 -2.76 -17.90 -4.40
N SER A 58 -3.72 -17.79 -5.32
CA SER A 58 -4.89 -16.93 -5.14
C SER A 58 -5.73 -17.27 -3.92
N LYS A 59 -5.73 -18.53 -3.49
CA LYS A 59 -6.46 -18.98 -2.30
C LYS A 59 -5.98 -18.31 -1.01
N ASP A 60 -4.71 -17.94 -0.96
CA ASP A 60 -4.10 -17.31 0.21
C ASP A 60 -4.26 -15.79 0.23
N LYS A 61 -4.79 -15.23 -0.83
CA LYS A 61 -4.92 -13.78 -0.99
C LYS A 61 -5.65 -13.12 0.17
N GLY A 62 -6.76 -13.69 0.60
CA GLY A 62 -7.53 -13.14 1.72
C GLY A 62 -6.75 -13.06 3.03
N LYS A 63 -5.92 -14.05 3.29
CA LYS A 63 -5.07 -14.11 4.48
C LYS A 63 -3.89 -13.16 4.40
N VAL A 64 -3.24 -13.12 3.24
CA VAL A 64 -2.09 -12.24 2.99
C VAL A 64 -2.49 -10.77 3.07
N PHE A 65 -3.61 -10.41 2.45
CA PHE A 65 -4.08 -9.04 2.51
C PHE A 65 -4.68 -8.69 3.88
N GLY A 66 -5.42 -9.64 4.46
CA GLY A 66 -6.15 -9.40 5.69
C GLY A 66 -7.35 -8.48 5.49
N ARG A 67 -8.07 -8.23 6.56
CA ARG A 67 -9.25 -7.37 6.53
C ARG A 67 -8.85 -5.93 6.20
N GLY A 68 -9.39 -5.39 5.13
CA GLY A 68 -9.06 -4.04 4.68
C GLY A 68 -7.60 -3.88 4.25
N GLY A 69 -6.92 -4.97 3.90
CA GLY A 69 -5.52 -4.93 3.48
C GLY A 69 -4.53 -4.69 4.61
N ARG A 70 -4.91 -4.87 5.86
CA ARG A 70 -4.05 -4.55 7.01
C ARG A 70 -2.77 -5.36 7.07
N ASN A 71 -2.85 -6.65 6.75
CA ASN A 71 -1.67 -7.52 6.82
C ASN A 71 -0.63 -7.10 5.78
N ILE A 72 -1.07 -6.91 4.55
CA ILE A 72 -0.14 -6.50 3.49
C ILE A 72 0.43 -5.10 3.73
N GLN A 73 -0.34 -4.20 4.30
CA GLN A 73 0.16 -2.88 4.67
C GLN A 73 1.21 -2.97 5.77
N ALA A 74 1.00 -3.81 6.76
CA ALA A 74 1.99 -4.04 7.80
C ALA A 74 3.29 -4.62 7.23
N ILE A 75 3.18 -5.60 6.34
CA ILE A 75 4.33 -6.19 5.66
C ILE A 75 5.09 -5.13 4.86
N ARG A 76 4.39 -4.35 4.07
CA ARG A 76 4.98 -3.25 3.29
C ARG A 76 5.69 -2.24 4.18
N THR A 77 5.10 -1.89 5.31
CA THR A 77 5.68 -0.94 6.27
C THR A 77 7.00 -1.44 6.82
N VAL A 78 7.08 -2.71 7.20
CA VAL A 78 8.31 -3.31 7.71
C VAL A 78 9.41 -3.31 6.64
N ILE A 79 9.07 -3.72 5.43
CA ILE A 79 10.03 -3.76 4.32
C ILE A 79 10.49 -2.35 3.94
N ALA A 80 9.57 -1.41 3.89
CA ALA A 80 9.89 0.00 3.59
C ALA A 80 10.83 0.58 4.66
N ALA A 81 10.57 0.30 5.92
CA ALA A 81 11.46 0.74 7.01
C ALA A 81 12.87 0.15 6.88
N ALA A 82 12.97 -1.13 6.54
CA ALA A 82 14.26 -1.78 6.32
C ALA A 82 15.01 -1.15 5.13
N ALA A 83 14.29 -0.82 4.07
CA ALA A 83 14.88 -0.18 2.90
C ALA A 83 15.29 1.27 3.19
N GLU A 84 14.47 2.01 3.88
CA GLU A 84 14.77 3.38 4.28
C GLU A 84 16.03 3.44 5.14
N PHE A 85 16.17 2.50 6.06
CA PHE A 85 17.38 2.37 6.86
C PHE A 85 18.63 2.12 6.00
N ALA A 86 18.48 1.42 4.89
CA ALA A 86 19.55 1.19 3.91
C ALA A 86 19.66 2.33 2.86
N GLY A 87 18.88 3.39 2.97
CA GLY A 87 18.85 4.49 2.01
C GLY A 87 18.24 4.13 0.66
N GLN A 88 17.32 3.17 0.64
CA GLN A 88 16.70 2.66 -0.58
C GLN A 88 15.18 2.87 -0.58
N SER A 89 14.60 2.93 -1.76
CA SER A 89 13.14 2.98 -1.96
C SER A 89 12.63 1.66 -2.51
N VAL A 90 11.51 1.19 -2.01
CA VAL A 90 10.93 -0.11 -2.41
C VAL A 90 9.72 0.09 -3.30
N TYR A 91 9.68 -0.68 -4.37
CA TYR A 91 8.54 -0.82 -5.27
C TYR A 91 8.04 -2.26 -5.22
N TRP A 92 6.74 -2.40 -5.14
CA TRP A 92 6.08 -3.69 -5.01
C TRP A 92 5.30 -4.04 -6.25
N ASP A 93 5.40 -5.28 -6.64
CA ASP A 93 4.58 -5.86 -7.69
C ASP A 93 4.08 -7.23 -7.24
N MET A 94 2.78 -7.42 -7.27
CA MET A 94 2.15 -8.66 -6.82
C MET A 94 1.41 -9.32 -7.96
N TYR A 95 1.85 -10.50 -8.32
CA TYR A 95 1.23 -11.32 -9.35
C TYR A 95 0.19 -12.26 -8.74
N GLY A 96 -0.83 -12.57 -9.53
CA GLY A 96 -1.90 -13.47 -9.10
C GLY A 96 -3.12 -12.77 -8.51
N SER A 97 -3.06 -11.48 -8.33
CA SER A 97 -4.21 -10.70 -7.94
C SER A 97 -4.60 -9.75 -9.08
N ASN A 98 -5.48 -10.20 -9.93
CA ASN A 98 -5.92 -9.43 -11.10
C ASN A 98 -6.54 -8.08 -10.77
N SER A 99 -6.74 -7.79 -9.50
CA SER A 99 -7.43 -6.58 -9.06
C SER A 99 -6.54 -5.53 -8.44
N PHE A 100 -5.28 -5.84 -8.19
CA PHE A 100 -4.41 -4.95 -7.43
C PHE A 100 -3.15 -4.53 -8.17
N GLY A 101 -3.12 -4.77 -9.46
CA GLY A 101 -1.97 -4.48 -10.28
C GLY A 101 -1.65 -3.00 -10.44
N ARG A 102 -2.33 -2.13 -9.74
CA ARG A 102 -2.13 -0.69 -9.87
C ARG A 102 -2.22 0.06 -8.57
N GLU A 103 -1.64 -0.53 -7.57
CA GLU A 103 -1.61 0.10 -6.28
C GLU A 103 -0.40 0.99 -6.10
N GLY A 104 -0.31 2.01 -6.92
CA GLY A 104 0.47 3.15 -6.58
C GLY A 104 -0.31 4.17 -5.76
N MET A 105 -1.61 4.11 -5.85
CA MET A 105 -2.52 5.06 -5.23
C MET A 105 -3.66 4.30 -4.62
N SER A 106 -3.59 4.06 -3.36
CA SER A 106 -4.80 3.95 -2.60
C SER A 106 -5.42 5.33 -2.55
N SER A 107 -6.10 5.68 -3.56
CA SER A 107 -7.19 6.57 -3.36
C SER A 107 -8.13 5.80 -2.48
N ASP A 108 -8.30 6.28 -1.30
CA ASP A 108 -9.44 5.96 -0.50
C ASP A 108 -10.67 6.47 -1.24
N ASP A 109 -10.92 5.83 -2.35
CA ASP A 109 -12.20 5.92 -2.95
C ASP A 109 -13.09 4.94 -2.20
N ASP A 110 -13.40 5.31 -1.00
CA ASP A 110 -14.67 5.01 -0.41
C ASP A 110 -15.76 5.75 -1.20
N GLN A 111 -15.68 5.66 -2.48
CA GLN A 111 -16.87 5.77 -3.25
C GLN A 111 -17.60 4.45 -3.06
N GLN A 112 -18.16 4.36 -1.93
CA GLN A 112 -19.41 3.72 -1.75
C GLN A 112 -20.20 4.00 -3.01
N GLU A 113 -20.21 3.04 -3.90
CA GLU A 113 -21.21 3.02 -4.94
C GLU A 113 -22.54 3.01 -4.22
N ARG A 114 -23.01 4.18 -3.99
CA ARG A 114 -24.42 4.36 -3.74
C ARG A 114 -25.06 4.00 -5.05
N SER A 115 -25.40 2.76 -5.14
CA SER A 115 -26.27 2.30 -6.19
C SER A 115 -27.41 3.28 -6.27
N PRO A 116 -27.63 3.87 -7.38
CA PRO A 116 -28.79 4.72 -7.55
C PRO A 116 -30.02 3.82 -7.73
N SER A 117 -30.28 3.00 -6.76
CA SER A 117 -31.48 2.17 -6.76
C SER A 117 -32.70 2.95 -6.35
N ALA A 118 -32.57 4.22 -6.17
CA ALA A 118 -33.69 5.09 -5.84
C ALA A 118 -34.33 5.72 -7.06
N LEU A 119 -34.11 5.19 -8.22
CA LEU A 119 -34.88 5.58 -9.40
C LEU A 119 -36.15 4.79 -9.55
N ARG A 120 -36.84 4.61 -8.48
CA ARG A 120 -38.26 4.43 -8.60
C ARG A 120 -38.83 5.81 -8.68
N GLY A 121 -39.30 6.14 -9.86
CA GLY A 121 -40.05 7.30 -10.15
C GLY A 121 -41.12 7.59 -9.11
N GLY A 122 -40.67 8.08 -8.05
CA GLY A 122 -41.53 8.88 -7.21
C GLY A 122 -41.69 10.18 -7.96
N GLN A 123 -42.88 10.50 -8.24
CA GLN A 123 -43.22 11.83 -8.62
C GLN A 123 -42.38 12.79 -7.83
N SER A 124 -41.59 13.50 -8.52
CA SER A 124 -41.02 14.69 -7.95
C SER A 124 -42.17 15.46 -7.37
N PRO A 125 -42.27 15.64 -6.09
CA PRO A 125 -43.08 16.70 -5.60
C PRO A 125 -42.49 17.93 -6.28
N GLU A 126 -43.30 18.56 -7.05
CA GLU A 126 -42.94 19.88 -7.51
C GLU A 126 -42.28 20.60 -6.36
N PRO A 127 -41.09 21.05 -6.56
CA PRO A 127 -40.52 21.94 -5.59
C PRO A 127 -41.44 23.15 -5.64
N LYS A 128 -42.35 23.20 -4.73
CA LYS A 128 -42.86 24.48 -4.35
C LYS A 128 -41.64 25.23 -3.94
N THR A 129 -41.16 25.96 -4.84
CA THR A 129 -40.19 26.95 -4.52
C THR A 129 -40.79 27.79 -3.43
N PRO A 130 -40.41 27.66 -2.22
CA PRO A 130 -40.53 28.77 -1.36
C PRO A 130 -39.63 29.78 -2.00
N ASP A 131 -40.21 30.75 -2.53
CA ASP A 131 -39.55 31.99 -2.85
C ASP A 131 -38.93 32.53 -1.55
N ARG A 132 -38.08 31.77 -1.01
CA ARG A 132 -37.22 32.24 0.02
C ARG A 132 -35.84 32.09 -0.51
N THR A 133 -35.37 33.14 -1.03
CA THR A 133 -33.96 33.43 -0.96
C THR A 133 -33.59 33.27 0.49
N VAL A 134 -33.45 32.04 0.89
CA VAL A 134 -32.72 31.76 2.08
C VAL A 134 -31.34 32.25 1.75
N ASN A 135 -31.06 33.39 2.20
CA ASN A 135 -29.74 33.90 2.24
C ASN A 135 -29.00 32.97 3.15
N ILE A 136 -28.61 31.83 2.58
CA ILE A 136 -27.68 30.93 3.24
C ILE A 136 -26.40 31.74 3.28
N PRO A 137 -25.97 32.16 4.44
CA PRO A 137 -24.67 32.79 4.52
C PRO A 137 -23.72 31.74 3.99
N LYS A 138 -23.12 32.04 2.88
CA LYS A 138 -22.05 31.24 2.38
C LYS A 138 -21.11 31.00 3.54
N PRO A 139 -20.70 29.78 3.78
CA PRO A 139 -19.73 29.56 4.82
C PRO A 139 -18.56 30.46 4.53
N VAL A 140 -18.43 31.41 5.38
CA VAL A 140 -17.26 32.26 5.32
C VAL A 140 -16.10 31.33 5.60
N VAL A 141 -15.44 30.96 4.55
CA VAL A 141 -14.16 30.30 4.68
C VAL A 141 -13.29 31.33 5.37
N LYS A 142 -13.15 31.15 6.64
CA LYS A 142 -12.24 31.95 7.39
C LYS A 142 -10.88 31.76 6.76
N PRO A 143 -10.23 32.82 6.29
CA PRO A 143 -8.89 32.67 5.84
C PRO A 143 -8.11 32.09 6.99
N ARG A 144 -7.43 31.02 6.72
CA ARG A 144 -6.53 30.49 7.70
C ARG A 144 -5.43 31.50 7.91
N ILE A 145 -5.61 32.23 8.94
CA ILE A 145 -4.51 33.02 9.45
C ILE A 145 -3.68 32.09 10.28
N ARG A 146 -2.46 32.03 9.91
CA ARG A 146 -1.48 31.39 10.76
C ARG A 146 -1.05 32.26 11.83
#